data_74a6f8c35007247f34b54ae8d05b09ff
#
_entry.id   74a6f8c35007247f34b54ae8d05b09ff
#
_cell.length_a   1.000
_cell.length_b   1.000
_cell.length_c   1.000
_cell.angle_alpha   90.00
_cell.angle_beta   90.00
_cell.angle_gamma   90.00
#
_symmetry.space_group_name_H-M   'P 1'
#
loop_
_entity.id
_entity.type
_entity.pdbx_description
1 polymer ?
#
loop_
_entity_poly.entity_id
_entity_poly.type
_entity_poly.pdbx_seq_one_letter_code
_entity_poly.pdbx_strand_id
1 'polypeptide(L)'
;EIPLTEQQKDFAAANHGLVHAFLNAYGLNEDEFYDVVIFGYLRAVRRYFTEANLKKYKFGTIAWNCMRVDLLNHYKANRRQKRNAEVVSIHVCLSHDGLPLEHSLPSRNDLMEQLEAKLLLQRLWGQRDCPQP
;
A
#
# COMPACT_ATOMS: atom_id res chain seq x y z
N GLU A 1 -5.66 17.26 2.43
CA GLU A 1 -5.38 17.46 0.98
C GLU A 1 -6.30 18.51 0.44
N ILE A 2 -5.73 19.52 -0.23
CA ILE A 2 -6.52 20.60 -0.85
C ILE A 2 -7.16 20.04 -2.12
N PRO A 3 -8.48 20.17 -2.32
CA PRO A 3 -9.15 19.71 -3.53
C PRO A 3 -8.65 20.46 -4.77
N LEU A 4 -8.77 19.83 -5.93
CA LEU A 4 -8.46 20.46 -7.23
C LEU A 4 -9.48 21.55 -7.54
N THR A 5 -9.02 22.66 -8.12
CA THR A 5 -9.91 23.70 -8.65
C THR A 5 -10.63 23.21 -9.90
N GLU A 6 -11.77 23.82 -10.26
CA GLU A 6 -12.54 23.44 -11.47
C GLU A 6 -11.66 23.48 -12.73
N GLN A 7 -10.85 24.52 -12.89
CA GLN A 7 -9.91 24.61 -14.00
C GLN A 7 -8.89 23.45 -14.05
N GLN A 8 -8.43 23.00 -12.88
CA GLN A 8 -7.52 21.85 -12.78
C GLN A 8 -8.23 20.54 -13.12
N LYS A 9 -9.49 20.40 -12.73
CA LYS A 9 -10.33 19.24 -13.07
C LYS A 9 -10.56 19.12 -14.56
N ASP A 10 -10.95 20.22 -15.21
CA ASP A 10 -11.18 20.27 -16.65
C ASP A 10 -9.91 19.96 -17.43
N PHE A 11 -8.79 20.52 -17.00
CA PHE A 11 -7.48 20.24 -17.59
C PHE A 11 -7.07 18.78 -17.41
N ALA A 12 -7.31 18.22 -16.22
CA ALA A 12 -7.04 16.81 -15.95
C ALA A 12 -7.91 15.90 -16.81
N ALA A 13 -9.17 16.20 -16.96
CA ALA A 13 -10.09 15.44 -17.81
C ALA A 13 -9.63 15.46 -19.28
N ALA A 14 -9.26 16.63 -19.81
CA ALA A 14 -8.81 16.80 -21.18
C ALA A 14 -7.50 16.02 -21.49
N ASN A 15 -6.63 15.85 -20.50
CA ASN A 15 -5.33 15.18 -20.67
C ASN A 15 -5.28 13.76 -20.06
N HIS A 16 -6.41 13.22 -19.63
CA HIS A 16 -6.47 11.91 -18.96
C HIS A 16 -5.91 10.75 -19.80
N GLY A 17 -5.99 10.85 -21.12
CA GLY A 17 -5.38 9.88 -22.03
C GLY A 17 -3.88 9.62 -21.81
N LEU A 18 -3.16 10.53 -21.14
CA LEU A 18 -1.77 10.34 -20.76
C LEU A 18 -1.58 9.20 -19.75
N VAL A 19 -2.55 8.95 -18.89
CA VAL A 19 -2.51 7.86 -17.91
C VAL A 19 -2.55 6.51 -18.63
N HIS A 20 -3.50 6.34 -19.54
CA HIS A 20 -3.59 5.11 -20.35
C HIS A 20 -2.37 4.92 -21.24
N ALA A 21 -1.88 6.00 -21.87
CA ALA A 21 -0.66 5.95 -22.68
C ALA A 21 0.56 5.51 -21.84
N PHE A 22 0.65 5.97 -20.59
CA PHE A 22 1.73 5.57 -19.67
C PHE A 22 1.62 4.09 -19.30
N LEU A 23 0.45 3.62 -18.91
CA LEU A 23 0.22 2.22 -18.55
C LEU A 23 0.56 1.28 -19.71
N ASN A 24 0.09 1.61 -20.90
CA ASN A 24 0.38 0.86 -22.13
C ASN A 24 1.88 0.84 -22.47
N ALA A 25 2.57 1.97 -22.35
CA ALA A 25 3.99 2.06 -22.65
C ALA A 25 4.88 1.22 -21.71
N TYR A 26 4.44 1.04 -20.47
CA TYR A 26 5.12 0.18 -19.49
C TYR A 26 4.58 -1.26 -19.44
N GLY A 27 3.58 -1.58 -20.26
CA GLY A 27 2.96 -2.92 -20.27
C GLY A 27 2.28 -3.29 -18.95
N LEU A 28 1.73 -2.28 -18.25
CA LEU A 28 1.10 -2.46 -16.95
C LEU A 28 -0.39 -2.75 -17.09
N ASN A 29 -0.89 -3.65 -16.23
CA ASN A 29 -2.32 -3.92 -16.16
C ASN A 29 -3.04 -2.69 -15.56
N GLU A 30 -4.05 -2.18 -16.26
CA GLU A 30 -4.81 -1.02 -15.83
C GLU A 30 -5.53 -1.25 -14.51
N ASP A 31 -6.18 -2.39 -14.33
CA ASP A 31 -6.93 -2.72 -13.12
C ASP A 31 -6.07 -2.73 -11.85
N GLU A 32 -4.78 -3.03 -12.01
CA GLU A 32 -3.85 -3.16 -10.89
C GLU A 32 -3.07 -1.88 -10.61
N PHE A 33 -2.67 -1.16 -11.65
CA PHE A 33 -1.74 -0.03 -11.52
C PHE A 33 -2.37 1.34 -11.71
N TYR A 34 -3.63 1.41 -12.15
CA TYR A 34 -4.31 2.69 -12.34
C TYR A 34 -4.30 3.55 -11.08
N ASP A 35 -4.66 2.97 -9.94
CA ASP A 35 -4.71 3.67 -8.66
C ASP A 35 -3.35 4.21 -8.22
N VAL A 36 -2.28 3.50 -8.54
CA VAL A 36 -0.91 3.94 -8.23
C VAL A 36 -0.50 5.15 -9.08
N VAL A 37 -0.84 5.11 -10.36
CA VAL A 37 -0.39 6.09 -11.36
C VAL A 37 -1.24 7.36 -11.33
N ILE A 38 -2.56 7.25 -11.10
CA ILE A 38 -3.48 8.38 -11.12
C ILE A 38 -3.13 9.47 -10.10
N PHE A 39 -2.65 9.10 -8.92
CA PHE A 39 -2.24 10.07 -7.91
C PHE A 39 -1.02 10.88 -8.36
N GLY A 40 -0.05 10.24 -9.04
CA GLY A 40 1.07 10.92 -9.65
C GLY A 40 0.64 11.92 -10.73
N TYR A 41 -0.32 11.52 -11.55
CA TYR A 41 -0.91 12.36 -12.57
C TYR A 41 -1.62 13.60 -11.97
N LEU A 42 -2.48 13.42 -10.98
CA LEU A 42 -3.19 14.53 -10.32
C LEU A 42 -2.23 15.47 -9.59
N ARG A 43 -1.16 14.94 -9.02
CA ARG A 43 -0.08 15.75 -8.43
C ARG A 43 0.64 16.58 -9.50
N ALA A 44 0.87 16.02 -10.67
CA ALA A 44 1.48 16.74 -11.79
C ALA A 44 0.58 17.88 -12.28
N VAL A 45 -0.73 17.67 -12.38
CA VAL A 45 -1.71 18.71 -12.70
C VAL A 45 -1.61 19.87 -11.70
N ARG A 46 -1.67 19.58 -10.41
CA ARG A 46 -1.58 20.61 -9.36
C ARG A 46 -0.27 21.41 -9.48
N ARG A 47 0.86 20.73 -9.58
CA ARG A 47 2.18 21.36 -9.69
C ARG A 47 2.29 22.25 -10.94
N TYR A 48 1.76 21.80 -12.05
CA TYR A 48 1.77 22.57 -13.30
C TYR A 48 1.07 23.93 -13.19
N PHE A 49 0.00 24.01 -12.39
CA PHE A 49 -0.72 25.27 -12.15
C PHE A 49 -0.05 26.11 -11.05
N THR A 50 0.58 25.51 -10.07
CA THR A 50 1.16 26.21 -8.92
C THR A 50 2.58 26.70 -9.20
N GLU A 51 3.39 25.90 -9.91
CA GLU A 51 4.81 26.17 -10.15
C GLU A 51 5.01 26.83 -11.53
N ALA A 52 5.30 28.13 -11.55
CA ALA A 52 5.53 28.88 -12.79
C ALA A 52 6.73 28.32 -13.61
N ASN A 53 7.71 27.76 -12.93
CA ASN A 53 8.90 27.18 -13.57
C ASN A 53 8.59 25.95 -14.43
N LEU A 54 7.51 25.24 -14.12
CA LEU A 54 7.11 24.04 -14.86
C LEU A 54 6.41 24.37 -16.17
N LYS A 55 5.87 25.58 -16.33
CA LYS A 55 5.21 26.03 -17.57
C LYS A 55 6.19 26.08 -18.78
N LYS A 56 7.49 26.05 -18.53
CA LYS A 56 8.52 25.95 -19.58
C LYS A 56 8.53 24.60 -20.28
N TYR A 57 8.02 23.57 -19.63
CA TYR A 57 8.02 22.19 -20.11
C TYR A 57 6.64 21.76 -20.57
N LYS A 58 6.58 20.78 -21.46
CA LYS A 58 5.31 20.17 -21.88
C LYS A 58 4.70 19.44 -20.69
N PHE A 59 3.41 19.62 -20.46
CA PHE A 59 2.68 18.96 -19.37
C PHE A 59 2.88 17.43 -19.37
N GLY A 60 2.85 16.81 -20.56
CA GLY A 60 3.07 15.38 -20.70
C GLY A 60 4.38 14.88 -20.08
N THR A 61 5.48 15.64 -20.22
CA THR A 61 6.77 15.29 -19.61
C THR A 61 6.71 15.33 -18.10
N ILE A 62 6.04 16.33 -17.52
CA ILE A 62 5.88 16.49 -16.08
C ILE A 62 5.00 15.37 -15.51
N ALA A 63 3.86 15.11 -16.16
CA ALA A 63 2.95 14.03 -15.79
C ALA A 63 3.66 12.67 -15.84
N TRP A 64 4.38 12.39 -16.91
CA TRP A 64 5.13 11.15 -17.08
C TRP A 64 6.16 10.92 -15.95
N ASN A 65 6.92 11.96 -15.60
CA ASN A 65 7.89 11.86 -14.51
C ASN A 65 7.22 11.64 -13.15
N CYS A 66 6.11 12.32 -12.87
CA CYS A 66 5.38 12.13 -11.60
C CYS A 66 4.80 10.71 -11.49
N MET A 67 4.16 10.21 -12.54
CA MET A 67 3.64 8.85 -12.60
C MET A 67 4.74 7.80 -12.42
N ARG A 68 5.89 8.01 -13.09
CA ARG A 68 7.06 7.12 -12.95
C ARG A 68 7.61 7.08 -11.52
N VAL A 69 7.68 8.22 -10.83
CA VAL A 69 8.14 8.27 -9.44
C VAL A 69 7.22 7.49 -8.53
N ASP A 70 5.90 7.63 -8.69
CA ASP A 70 4.93 6.90 -7.87
C ASP A 70 4.98 5.39 -8.13
N LEU A 71 5.12 4.98 -9.40
CA LEU A 71 5.32 3.58 -9.76
C LEU A 71 6.60 3.00 -9.11
N LEU A 72 7.72 3.72 -9.17
CA LEU A 72 8.96 3.29 -8.53
C LEU A 72 8.83 3.20 -7.01
N ASN A 73 8.12 4.14 -6.38
CA ASN A 73 7.85 4.10 -4.95
C ASN A 73 6.96 2.92 -4.56
N HIS A 74 5.97 2.59 -5.38
CA HIS A 74 5.14 1.39 -5.22
C HIS A 74 5.98 0.12 -5.24
N TYR A 75 6.85 -0.06 -6.24
CA TYR A 75 7.75 -1.21 -6.31
C TYR A 75 8.72 -1.27 -5.12
N LYS A 76 9.30 -0.13 -4.71
CA LYS A 76 10.17 -0.07 -3.53
C LYS A 76 9.42 -0.47 -2.25
N ALA A 77 8.15 -0.04 -2.11
CA ALA A 77 7.35 -0.38 -0.95
C ALA A 77 7.04 -1.88 -0.87
N ASN A 78 6.76 -2.52 -2.02
CA ASN A 78 6.46 -3.94 -2.11
C ASN A 78 7.71 -4.82 -1.90
N ARG A 79 8.88 -4.35 -2.32
CA ARG A 79 10.17 -5.06 -2.13
C ARG A 79 10.79 -4.92 -0.73
N ARG A 80 10.18 -4.15 0.17
CA ARG A 80 10.69 -4.07 1.55
C ARG A 80 10.63 -5.45 2.21
N GLN A 81 11.65 -5.80 2.99
CA GLN A 81 11.77 -7.12 3.65
C GLN A 81 10.51 -7.53 4.43
N LYS A 82 9.82 -6.58 5.06
CA LYS A 82 8.56 -6.83 5.78
C LYS A 82 7.40 -7.31 4.89
N ARG A 83 7.46 -7.08 3.58
CA ARG A 83 6.42 -7.41 2.61
C ARG A 83 6.90 -8.35 1.51
N ASN A 84 8.17 -8.70 1.53
CA ASN A 84 8.78 -9.60 0.55
C ASN A 84 8.53 -11.06 0.96
N ALA A 85 7.25 -11.41 1.08
CA ALA A 85 6.80 -12.76 1.34
C ALA A 85 5.81 -13.18 0.25
N GLU A 86 5.82 -14.45 -0.07
CA GLU A 86 4.81 -15.03 -0.94
C GLU A 86 3.45 -14.96 -0.24
N VAL A 87 2.49 -14.30 -0.87
CA VAL A 87 1.14 -14.15 -0.31
C VAL A 87 0.28 -15.27 -0.85
N VAL A 88 -0.22 -16.10 0.03
CA VAL A 88 -1.13 -17.20 -0.30
C VAL A 88 -2.53 -16.86 0.22
N SER A 89 -3.55 -17.17 -0.57
CA SER A 89 -4.94 -17.00 -0.14
C SER A 89 -5.26 -17.95 1.04
N ILE A 90 -5.95 -17.45 2.05
CA ILE A 90 -6.42 -18.26 3.20
C ILE A 90 -7.44 -19.33 2.80
N HIS A 91 -8.07 -19.18 1.64
CA HIS A 91 -9.04 -20.15 1.11
C HIS A 91 -8.40 -21.28 0.29
N VAL A 92 -7.06 -21.27 0.12
CA VAL A 92 -6.35 -22.34 -0.56
C VAL A 92 -6.29 -23.57 0.34
N CYS A 93 -6.67 -24.73 -0.20
CA CYS A 93 -6.50 -26.02 0.46
C CYS A 93 -5.04 -26.47 0.30
N LEU A 94 -4.26 -26.38 1.37
CA LEU A 94 -2.86 -26.82 1.40
C LEU A 94 -2.70 -28.25 1.92
N SER A 95 -3.71 -28.77 2.62
CA SER A 95 -3.66 -30.10 3.20
C SER A 95 -4.32 -31.15 2.31
N HIS A 96 -3.85 -32.37 2.41
CA HIS A 96 -4.45 -33.55 1.74
C HIS A 96 -5.93 -33.77 2.14
N ASP A 97 -6.34 -33.22 3.28
CA ASP A 97 -7.70 -33.33 3.82
C ASP A 97 -8.71 -32.37 3.17
N GLY A 98 -8.26 -31.53 2.22
CA GLY A 98 -9.13 -30.61 1.48
C GLY A 98 -9.65 -29.43 2.30
N LEU A 99 -9.16 -29.22 3.52
CA LEU A 99 -9.54 -28.09 4.37
C LEU A 99 -8.79 -26.82 3.96
N PRO A 100 -9.48 -25.67 3.86
CA PRO A 100 -8.82 -24.40 3.57
C PRO A 100 -7.90 -23.97 4.73
N LEU A 101 -6.87 -23.21 4.39
CA LEU A 101 -5.85 -22.74 5.34
C LEU A 101 -6.44 -21.94 6.51
N GLU A 102 -7.59 -21.30 6.32
CA GLU A 102 -8.30 -20.55 7.37
C GLU A 102 -8.64 -21.41 8.61
N HIS A 103 -8.90 -22.72 8.42
CA HIS A 103 -9.16 -23.63 9.54
C HIS A 103 -7.92 -23.99 10.36
N SER A 104 -6.72 -23.77 9.79
CA SER A 104 -5.44 -24.02 10.47
C SER A 104 -4.93 -22.81 11.21
N LEU A 105 -5.53 -21.63 11.00
CA LEU A 105 -5.11 -20.40 11.65
C LEU A 105 -5.68 -20.32 13.07
N PRO A 106 -4.86 -19.93 14.07
CA PRO A 106 -5.33 -19.76 15.44
C PRO A 106 -6.43 -18.68 15.51
N SER A 107 -7.51 -19.01 16.21
CA SER A 107 -8.60 -18.06 16.46
C SER A 107 -8.16 -16.92 17.36
N ARG A 108 -8.77 -15.74 17.20
CA ARG A 108 -8.52 -14.58 18.05
C ARG A 108 -8.82 -14.83 19.55
N ASN A 109 -9.57 -15.89 19.85
CA ASN A 109 -9.86 -16.32 21.23
C ASN A 109 -8.63 -16.89 21.95
N ASP A 110 -7.64 -17.44 21.22
CA ASP A 110 -6.39 -17.90 21.80
C ASP A 110 -5.57 -16.77 22.43
N LEU A 111 -5.83 -15.51 22.04
CA LEU A 111 -5.19 -14.34 22.62
C LEU A 111 -5.58 -14.12 24.09
N MET A 112 -6.81 -14.45 24.47
CA MET A 112 -7.27 -14.37 25.86
C MET A 112 -6.62 -15.46 26.72
N GLU A 113 -6.56 -16.70 26.22
CA GLU A 113 -5.83 -17.78 26.87
C GLU A 113 -4.34 -17.47 27.04
N GLN A 114 -3.70 -16.92 26.02
CA GLN A 114 -2.29 -16.50 26.10
C GLN A 114 -2.07 -15.37 27.09
N LEU A 115 -2.99 -14.40 27.19
CA LEU A 115 -2.94 -13.31 28.17
C LEU A 115 -3.16 -13.84 29.59
N GLU A 116 -4.11 -14.74 29.79
CA GLU A 116 -4.36 -15.38 31.09
C GLU A 116 -3.16 -16.22 31.55
N ALA A 117 -2.57 -17.01 30.65
CA ALA A 117 -1.35 -17.76 30.94
C ALA A 117 -0.19 -16.83 31.29
N LYS A 118 -0.04 -15.71 30.58
CA LYS A 118 1.01 -14.73 30.86
C LYS A 118 0.81 -14.01 32.18
N LEU A 119 -0.43 -13.69 32.55
CA LEU A 119 -0.77 -13.09 33.84
C LEU A 119 -0.56 -14.08 34.99
N LEU A 120 -0.89 -15.36 34.80
CA LEU A 120 -0.61 -16.42 35.77
C LEU A 120 0.89 -16.59 36.00
N LEU A 121 1.68 -16.61 34.95
CA LEU A 121 3.13 -16.66 35.05
C LEU A 121 3.71 -15.46 35.79
N GLN A 122 3.23 -14.25 35.51
CA GLN A 122 3.64 -13.04 36.25
C GLN A 122 3.30 -13.10 37.72
N ARG A 123 2.13 -13.62 38.10
CA ARG A 123 1.74 -13.81 39.52
C ARG A 123 2.63 -14.83 40.23
N LEU A 124 2.97 -15.94 39.56
CA LEU A 124 3.82 -16.98 40.11
C LEU A 124 5.29 -16.54 40.24
N TRP A 125 5.77 -15.69 39.33
CA TRP A 125 7.15 -15.18 39.38
C TRP A 125 7.27 -13.98 40.31
N GLY A 126 6.26 -13.13 40.42
CA GLY A 126 6.26 -12.00 41.34
C GLY A 126 6.20 -12.39 42.80
N GLN A 127 5.86 -13.63 43.16
CA GLN A 127 5.89 -14.15 44.53
C GLN A 127 7.27 -14.67 44.95
N ARG A 128 8.24 -14.77 44.06
CA ARG A 128 9.61 -15.26 44.37
C ARG A 128 10.58 -14.17 44.80
N ASP A 129 10.24 -12.90 44.64
CA ASP A 129 11.08 -11.78 45.04
C ASP A 129 10.63 -11.24 46.41
N CYS A 130 10.60 -12.08 47.42
CA CYS A 130 10.73 -11.62 48.80
C CYS A 130 12.21 -11.73 49.19
N PRO A 131 12.97 -10.65 49.32
CA PRO A 131 14.25 -10.70 49.98
C PRO A 131 14.01 -11.03 51.43
N GLN A 132 14.52 -12.15 51.84
CA GLN A 132 14.68 -12.46 53.27
C GLN A 132 15.68 -11.48 53.88
N PRO A 133 15.41 -10.91 55.05
CA PRO A 133 16.34 -10.02 55.74
C PRO A 133 17.59 -10.74 56.21
#